data_b7897b11452782fda5c6cabd08d6d96d
#
_entry.id   b7897b11452782fda5c6cabd08d6d96d
#
_cell.length_a   1.000
_cell.length_b   1.000
_cell.length_c   1.000
_cell.angle_alpha   90.00
_cell.angle_beta   90.00
_cell.angle_gamma   90.00
#
_symmetry.space_group_name_H-M   'P 1'
#
loop_
_entity.id
_entity.type
_entity.pdbx_description
1 polymer ?
#
loop_
_entity_poly.entity_id
_entity_poly.type
_entity_poly.pdbx_seq_one_letter_code
_entity_poly.pdbx_strand_id
1 'polypeptide(L)'
;MDKYKDVNVDKIANTYFEGNVISRNIFLKDGSRKTLGVMLPGNYEFSTDTRELMEIISGKLNLKLQNDEDWKSIKDGMSFNIPKNSLFKVEVLELVNYTCSYFDD
;
A
#
# COMPACT_ATOMS: atom_id res chain seq x y z
N MET A 1 -0.13 17.43 -1.58
CA MET A 1 1.32 17.25 -1.76
C MET A 1 1.56 16.07 -2.64
N ASP A 2 2.34 16.28 -3.66
CA ASP A 2 2.56 15.26 -4.68
C ASP A 2 3.99 14.72 -4.70
N LYS A 3 4.81 15.04 -3.71
CA LYS A 3 6.18 14.52 -3.62
C LYS A 3 6.67 14.40 -2.19
N TYR A 4 7.55 13.44 -1.98
CA TYR A 4 8.37 13.37 -0.78
C TYR A 4 9.66 14.13 -1.06
N LYS A 5 10.13 14.90 -0.09
CA LYS A 5 11.37 15.68 -0.19
C LYS A 5 12.41 15.10 0.75
N ASP A 6 13.68 15.17 0.33
CA ASP A 6 14.82 14.82 1.16
C ASP A 6 14.72 13.40 1.72
N VAL A 7 14.35 12.46 0.87
CA VAL A 7 14.25 11.05 1.25
C VAL A 7 15.31 10.24 0.51
N ASN A 8 15.69 9.11 1.11
CA ASN A 8 16.53 8.12 0.46
C ASN A 8 15.63 7.05 -0.13
N VAL A 9 15.99 6.57 -1.31
CA VAL A 9 15.21 5.58 -2.04
C VAL A 9 16.09 4.38 -2.37
N ASP A 10 15.64 3.18 -2.06
CA ASP A 10 16.34 1.97 -2.46
C ASP A 10 16.30 1.84 -3.98
N LYS A 11 17.42 1.47 -4.59
CA LYS A 11 17.52 1.34 -6.04
C LYS A 11 16.76 0.13 -6.57
N ILE A 12 16.60 -0.90 -5.74
CA ILE A 12 15.95 -2.14 -6.16
C ILE A 12 14.53 -2.13 -5.62
N ALA A 13 13.57 -2.39 -6.51
CA ALA A 13 12.17 -2.42 -6.15
C ALA A 13 11.79 -3.73 -5.47
N ASN A 14 10.78 -3.68 -4.61
CA ASN A 14 10.08 -4.86 -4.11
C ASN A 14 9.05 -5.26 -5.17
N THR A 15 9.07 -6.51 -5.60
CA THR A 15 8.15 -6.97 -6.62
C THR A 15 7.31 -8.13 -6.09
N TYR A 16 6.02 -8.08 -6.36
CA TYR A 16 5.07 -9.09 -5.94
C TYR A 16 4.16 -9.46 -7.11
N PHE A 17 3.62 -10.67 -7.08
CA PHE A 17 2.66 -11.14 -8.09
C PHE A 17 3.18 -10.94 -9.51
N GLU A 18 4.41 -11.44 -9.75
CA GLU A 18 5.06 -11.43 -11.06
C GLU A 18 5.21 -10.00 -11.63
N GLY A 19 5.42 -9.02 -10.74
CA GLY A 19 5.62 -7.64 -11.15
C GLY A 19 4.36 -6.81 -11.29
N ASN A 20 3.20 -7.37 -10.96
CA ASN A 20 1.95 -6.62 -11.02
C ASN A 20 1.78 -5.65 -9.85
N VAL A 21 2.53 -5.87 -8.77
CA VAL A 21 2.62 -4.94 -7.65
C VAL A 21 4.09 -4.64 -7.41
N ILE A 22 4.46 -3.37 -7.46
CA ILE A 22 5.85 -2.93 -7.33
C ILE A 22 5.89 -1.76 -6.37
N SER A 23 6.85 -1.79 -5.43
CA SER A 23 7.08 -0.66 -4.54
C SER A 23 8.57 -0.47 -4.30
N ARG A 24 8.94 0.74 -3.88
CA ARG A 24 10.31 1.02 -3.44
C ARG A 24 10.26 1.50 -2.01
N ASN A 25 11.25 1.05 -1.23
CA ASN A 25 11.43 1.58 0.12
C ASN A 25 11.93 3.00 0.03
N ILE A 26 11.32 3.88 0.80
CA ILE A 26 11.82 5.24 0.99
C ILE A 26 12.07 5.44 2.48
N PHE A 27 13.13 6.19 2.79
CA PHE A 27 13.52 6.45 4.18
C PHE A 27 13.48 7.94 4.41
N LEU A 28 12.70 8.35 5.41
CA LEU A 28 12.53 9.74 5.76
C LEU A 28 13.67 10.20 6.64
N LYS A 29 13.77 11.51 6.88
CA LYS A 29 14.85 12.09 7.69
C LYS A 29 14.89 11.54 9.10
N ASP A 30 13.73 11.18 9.66
CA ASP A 30 13.64 10.63 11.02
C ASP A 30 14.01 9.15 11.09
N GLY A 31 14.40 8.54 9.97
CA GLY A 31 14.76 7.14 9.90
C GLY A 31 13.59 6.20 9.64
N SER A 32 12.37 6.71 9.61
CA SER A 32 11.21 5.85 9.35
C SER A 32 11.17 5.42 7.89
N ARG A 33 10.61 4.23 7.66
CA ARG A 33 10.47 3.66 6.33
C ARG A 33 9.01 3.72 5.89
N LYS A 34 8.82 4.12 4.65
CA LYS A 34 7.55 3.95 3.94
C LYS A 34 7.83 3.22 2.63
N THR A 35 6.79 2.75 1.97
CA THR A 35 6.91 2.27 0.60
C THR A 35 6.06 3.14 -0.31
N LEU A 36 6.54 3.30 -1.53
CA LEU A 36 5.87 4.07 -2.56
C LEU A 36 5.72 3.16 -3.76
N GLY A 37 4.48 2.89 -4.18
CA GLY A 37 4.29 1.82 -5.14
C GLY A 37 3.13 1.98 -6.08
N VAL A 38 3.01 0.96 -6.92
CA VAL A 38 2.00 0.86 -7.96
C VAL A 38 1.40 -0.53 -7.92
N MET A 39 0.08 -0.60 -8.07
CA MET A 39 -0.61 -1.87 -8.28
C MET A 39 -1.35 -1.82 -9.62
N LEU A 40 -1.08 -2.78 -10.49
CA LEU A 40 -1.80 -2.92 -11.74
C LEU A 40 -3.18 -3.53 -11.47
N PRO A 41 -4.17 -3.34 -12.37
CA PRO A 41 -5.47 -3.99 -12.20
C PRO A 41 -5.33 -5.49 -12.00
N GLY A 42 -6.09 -6.03 -11.06
CA GLY A 42 -6.04 -7.44 -10.70
C GLY A 42 -6.49 -7.67 -9.27
N ASN A 43 -6.47 -8.93 -8.85
CA ASN A 43 -6.87 -9.36 -7.51
C ASN A 43 -5.64 -9.81 -6.74
N TYR A 44 -5.45 -9.26 -5.54
CA TYR A 44 -4.28 -9.57 -4.72
C TYR A 44 -4.67 -9.81 -3.27
N GLU A 45 -3.91 -10.69 -2.61
CA GLU A 45 -4.06 -10.93 -1.19
C GLU A 45 -2.71 -10.69 -0.52
N PHE A 46 -2.72 -9.90 0.55
CA PHE A 46 -1.53 -9.55 1.30
C PHE A 46 -1.67 -9.93 2.77
N SER A 47 -0.53 -10.09 3.42
CA SER A 47 -0.48 -10.28 4.87
C SER A 47 0.39 -9.19 5.49
N THR A 48 0.11 -8.91 6.77
CA THR A 48 0.86 -7.89 7.52
C THR A 48 1.58 -8.51 8.70
N ASP A 49 2.78 -8.00 8.99
CA ASP A 49 3.50 -8.31 10.23
C ASP A 49 3.31 -7.19 11.25
N THR A 50 3.16 -5.96 10.77
CA THR A 50 2.93 -4.77 11.58
C THR A 50 1.65 -4.10 11.13
N ARG A 51 1.14 -3.18 11.94
CA ARG A 51 0.03 -2.34 11.49
C ARG A 51 0.50 -1.45 10.34
N GLU A 52 -0.35 -1.28 9.35
CA GLU A 52 -0.03 -0.48 8.15
C GLU A 52 -1.10 0.57 7.90
N LEU A 53 -0.67 1.71 7.36
CA LEU A 53 -1.57 2.72 6.83
C LEU A 53 -1.31 2.82 5.33
N MET A 54 -2.32 2.49 4.54
CA MET A 54 -2.29 2.62 3.08
C MET A 54 -3.00 3.90 2.67
N GLU A 55 -2.30 4.73 1.91
CA GLU A 55 -2.87 5.96 1.37
C GLU A 55 -2.91 5.83 -0.14
N ILE A 56 -4.10 5.93 -0.71
CA ILE A 56 -4.29 5.80 -2.16
C ILE A 56 -4.16 7.19 -2.78
N ILE A 57 -3.08 7.38 -3.53
CA ILE A 57 -2.78 8.66 -4.17
C ILE A 57 -3.67 8.84 -5.39
N SER A 58 -3.78 7.78 -6.21
CA SER A 58 -4.64 7.78 -7.38
C SER A 58 -5.05 6.35 -7.71
N GLY A 59 -6.18 6.22 -8.40
CA GLY A 59 -6.68 4.91 -8.81
C GLY A 59 -7.91 4.49 -8.03
N LYS A 60 -8.29 3.23 -8.20
CA LYS A 60 -9.53 2.70 -7.62
C LYS A 60 -9.37 1.23 -7.31
N LEU A 61 -9.78 0.84 -6.11
CA LEU A 61 -9.79 -0.56 -5.70
C LEU A 61 -10.96 -0.85 -4.79
N ASN A 62 -11.27 -2.12 -4.64
CA ASN A 62 -12.15 -2.61 -3.60
C ASN A 62 -11.29 -3.31 -2.55
N LEU A 63 -11.60 -3.06 -1.28
CA LEU A 63 -10.85 -3.56 -0.13
C LEU A 63 -11.72 -4.49 0.71
N LYS A 64 -11.14 -5.58 1.15
CA LYS A 64 -11.77 -6.46 2.12
C LYS A 64 -10.74 -6.86 3.16
N LEU A 65 -10.91 -6.35 4.39
CA LEU A 65 -10.07 -6.74 5.51
C LEU A 65 -10.47 -8.12 6.01
N GLN A 66 -9.63 -8.75 6.83
CA GLN A 66 -9.80 -10.14 7.23
C GLN A 66 -11.18 -10.46 7.82
N ASN A 67 -11.71 -9.57 8.62
CA ASN A 67 -13.00 -9.79 9.29
C ASN A 67 -14.16 -9.05 8.63
N ASP A 68 -13.94 -8.45 7.48
CA ASP A 68 -15.01 -7.76 6.75
C ASP A 68 -15.91 -8.77 6.05
N GLU A 69 -17.22 -8.52 6.06
CA GLU A 69 -18.17 -9.31 5.29
C GLU A 69 -18.31 -8.79 3.87
N ASP A 70 -18.14 -7.48 3.69
CA ASP A 70 -18.36 -6.82 2.41
C ASP A 70 -17.12 -6.10 1.92
N TRP A 71 -17.03 -5.90 0.61
CA TRP A 71 -16.01 -5.11 -0.02
C TRP A 71 -16.30 -3.62 0.15
N LYS A 72 -15.25 -2.83 0.37
CA LYS A 72 -15.34 -1.37 0.49
C LYS A 72 -14.68 -0.73 -0.72
N SER A 73 -15.31 0.28 -1.28
CA SER A 73 -14.75 1.03 -2.41
C SER A 73 -13.77 2.08 -1.91
N ILE A 74 -12.55 2.06 -2.43
CA ILE A 74 -11.48 3.00 -2.06
C ILE A 74 -10.98 3.65 -3.35
N LYS A 75 -10.81 4.96 -3.32
CA LYS A 75 -10.37 5.72 -4.49
C LYS A 75 -9.42 6.85 -4.08
N ASP A 76 -9.04 7.67 -5.06
CA ASP A 76 -8.10 8.79 -4.90
C ASP A 76 -8.32 9.55 -3.59
N GLY A 77 -7.24 9.74 -2.83
CA GLY A 77 -7.25 10.52 -1.61
C GLY A 77 -7.77 9.79 -0.37
N MET A 78 -8.25 8.58 -0.51
CA MET A 78 -8.72 7.78 0.62
C MET A 78 -7.58 6.99 1.23
N SER A 79 -7.71 6.65 2.51
CA SER A 79 -6.73 5.83 3.20
C SER A 79 -7.44 4.80 4.06
N PHE A 80 -6.71 3.77 4.45
CA PHE A 80 -7.23 2.74 5.35
C PHE A 80 -6.12 2.12 6.17
N ASN A 81 -6.48 1.72 7.39
CA ASN A 81 -5.57 1.03 8.31
C ASN A 81 -5.77 -0.47 8.19
N ILE A 82 -4.67 -1.21 8.29
CA ILE A 82 -4.69 -2.67 8.28
C ILE A 82 -4.05 -3.13 9.59
N PRO A 83 -4.76 -3.97 10.38
CA PRO A 83 -4.21 -4.47 11.63
C PRO A 83 -2.96 -5.32 11.41
N LYS A 84 -2.11 -5.40 12.42
CA LYS A 84 -0.96 -6.29 12.37
C LYS A 84 -1.42 -7.76 12.36
N ASN A 85 -0.59 -8.64 11.81
CA ASN A 85 -0.81 -10.08 11.76
C ASN A 85 -2.17 -10.44 11.16
N SER A 86 -2.51 -9.80 10.04
CA SER A 86 -3.79 -10.02 9.38
C SER A 86 -3.62 -10.20 7.89
N LEU A 87 -4.67 -10.67 7.26
CA LEU A 87 -4.77 -10.79 5.80
C LEU A 87 -5.74 -9.73 5.29
N PHE A 88 -5.48 -9.25 4.08
CA PHE A 88 -6.45 -8.38 3.41
C PHE A 88 -6.41 -8.62 1.90
N LYS A 89 -7.53 -8.37 1.26
CA LYS A 89 -7.70 -8.56 -0.18
C LYS A 89 -7.99 -7.24 -0.84
N VAL A 90 -7.42 -7.05 -2.03
CA VAL A 90 -7.73 -5.90 -2.85
C VAL A 90 -8.08 -6.37 -4.25
N GLU A 91 -9.08 -5.74 -4.81
CA GLU A 91 -9.45 -5.90 -6.21
C GLU A 91 -9.16 -4.56 -6.87
N VAL A 92 -8.05 -4.46 -7.59
CA VAL A 92 -7.63 -3.21 -8.23
C VAL A 92 -8.37 -3.09 -9.55
N LEU A 93 -9.16 -2.02 -9.68
CA LEU A 93 -9.97 -1.77 -10.86
C LEU A 93 -9.30 -0.83 -11.84
N GLU A 94 -8.59 0.18 -11.34
CA GLU A 94 -7.78 1.11 -12.13
C GLU A 94 -6.42 1.17 -11.47
N LEU A 95 -5.36 1.33 -12.25
CA LEU A 95 -4.00 1.39 -11.75
C LEU A 95 -3.92 2.29 -10.52
N VAL A 96 -3.36 1.76 -9.44
CA VAL A 96 -3.26 2.45 -8.16
C VAL A 96 -1.83 2.90 -7.92
N ASN A 97 -1.68 4.19 -7.56
CA ASN A 97 -0.45 4.71 -6.96
C ASN A 97 -0.72 4.87 -5.46
N TYR A 98 0.17 4.35 -4.63
CA TYR A 98 -0.06 4.34 -3.20
C TYR A 98 1.22 4.58 -2.42
N THR A 99 1.05 4.99 -1.16
CA THR A 99 2.13 5.00 -0.19
C THR A 99 1.66 4.24 1.05
N CYS A 100 2.57 3.47 1.63
CA CYS A 100 2.27 2.65 2.80
C CYS A 100 3.21 3.03 3.93
N SER A 101 2.64 3.24 5.11
CA SER A 101 3.39 3.51 6.34
C SER A 101 3.31 2.29 7.26
N TYR A 102 4.38 2.03 8.01
CA TYR A 102 4.50 0.85 8.87
C TYR A 102 4.69 1.30 10.31
N PHE A 103 4.02 0.65 11.25
CA PHE A 103 4.03 1.03 12.66
C PHE A 103 4.39 -0.16 13.54
N ASP A 104 5.21 0.10 14.56
CA ASP A 104 5.67 -0.93 15.52
C ASP A 104 4.86 -0.95 16.81
N ASP A 105 3.69 -0.35 16.84
CA ASP A 105 2.85 -0.28 18.04
C ASP A 105 2.09 -1.55 18.37
#